data_fd985e2873a7e12ef40c86b1de58ac98
#
_entry.id   fd985e2873a7e12ef40c86b1de58ac98
#
_cell.length_a   1.000
_cell.length_b   1.000
_cell.length_c   1.000
_cell.angle_alpha   90.00
_cell.angle_beta   90.00
_cell.angle_gamma   90.00
#
_symmetry.space_group_name_H-M   'P 1'
#
loop_
_entity.id
_entity.type
_entity.pdbx_description
1 polymer ?
#
loop_
_entity_poly.entity_id
_entity_poly.type
_entity_poly.pdbx_seq_one_letter_code
_entity_poly.pdbx_strand_id
1 'polypeptide(L)'
;MATTTGRYLTEEQIAGYHADGYLVLPRVIDMADVQALRRVTDAFVERSRRLSRGDGVFDVDPRHTADAPVLRRIKNPADHDPLYRWVAFESPIPDIVTELIGPAIKFNHSKLNLKSSRIGAPVEFHQDAAFYPHSNDDVLAVGLLLDDATAENGALTVLPGSHRGPIHTHFDGEDRFVGCMRREDIERLDVRAARLLAMPAGGITIHHYRLVHWSAPNVSATERRLLINAYSAADAVQLVPDATGSPLFGGLVRGKAPRAVRRTAGEMPLPPDFGRGYTSIYELQSHAEVNP
;
A
#
# COMPACT_ATOMS: atom_id res chain seq x y z
N MET A 1 -25.37 13.31 -12.55
CA MET A 1 -24.50 12.16 -12.28
C MET A 1 -25.34 11.13 -11.55
N ALA A 2 -25.59 9.98 -12.16
CA ALA A 2 -26.47 8.96 -11.60
C ALA A 2 -25.78 8.31 -10.39
N THR A 3 -26.37 8.41 -9.22
CA THR A 3 -26.03 7.58 -8.06
C THR A 3 -26.43 6.15 -8.41
N THR A 4 -25.44 5.35 -8.78
CA THR A 4 -25.61 3.91 -8.95
C THR A 4 -25.83 3.33 -7.55
N THR A 5 -27.07 3.03 -7.18
CA THR A 5 -27.44 2.32 -5.95
C THR A 5 -27.19 0.81 -6.11
N GLY A 6 -26.13 0.41 -6.78
CA GLY A 6 -25.71 -0.97 -6.99
C GLY A 6 -24.52 -1.28 -6.10
N ARG A 7 -24.50 -2.45 -5.51
CA ARG A 7 -23.40 -3.02 -4.75
C ARG A 7 -22.26 -3.36 -5.73
N TYR A 8 -21.02 -2.97 -5.40
CA TYR A 8 -19.84 -3.29 -6.23
C TYR A 8 -19.35 -4.72 -6.00
N LEU A 9 -19.55 -5.26 -4.79
CA LEU A 9 -19.06 -6.56 -4.38
C LEU A 9 -20.20 -7.56 -4.20
N THR A 10 -19.94 -8.81 -4.58
CA THR A 10 -20.82 -9.92 -4.22
C THR A 10 -20.62 -10.30 -2.75
N GLU A 11 -21.59 -11.00 -2.16
CA GLU A 11 -21.44 -11.51 -0.78
C GLU A 11 -20.29 -12.49 -0.65
N GLU A 12 -20.03 -13.28 -1.70
CA GLU A 12 -18.89 -14.20 -1.76
C GLU A 12 -17.55 -13.45 -1.73
N GLN A 13 -17.43 -12.33 -2.48
CA GLN A 13 -16.24 -11.49 -2.47
C GLN A 13 -15.99 -10.86 -1.10
N ILE A 14 -17.03 -10.38 -0.44
CA ILE A 14 -16.93 -9.82 0.93
C ILE A 14 -16.53 -10.91 1.91
N ALA A 15 -17.19 -12.07 1.87
CA ALA A 15 -16.85 -13.21 2.73
C ALA A 15 -15.41 -13.70 2.47
N GLY A 16 -14.98 -13.75 1.21
CA GLY A 16 -13.62 -14.08 0.81
C GLY A 16 -12.59 -13.11 1.37
N TYR A 17 -12.85 -11.78 1.29
CA TYR A 17 -11.97 -10.79 1.90
C TYR A 17 -11.80 -10.99 3.42
N HIS A 18 -12.89 -11.22 4.13
CA HIS A 18 -12.81 -11.45 5.58
C HIS A 18 -12.16 -12.80 5.93
N ALA A 19 -12.28 -13.80 5.08
CA ALA A 19 -11.64 -15.10 5.29
C ALA A 19 -10.14 -15.08 4.96
N ASP A 20 -9.75 -14.47 3.85
CA ASP A 20 -8.40 -14.55 3.30
C ASP A 20 -7.58 -13.27 3.53
N GLY A 21 -8.22 -12.15 3.85
CA GLY A 21 -7.57 -10.87 4.09
C GLY A 21 -7.19 -10.11 2.82
N TYR A 22 -7.63 -10.54 1.66
CA TYR A 22 -7.39 -9.84 0.40
C TYR A 22 -8.54 -10.04 -0.61
N LEU A 23 -8.58 -9.17 -1.59
CA LEU A 23 -9.48 -9.24 -2.73
C LEU A 23 -8.79 -8.70 -3.98
N VAL A 24 -9.15 -9.22 -5.15
CA VAL A 24 -8.71 -8.72 -6.45
C VAL A 24 -9.92 -8.43 -7.32
N LEU A 25 -9.93 -7.26 -7.93
CA LEU A 25 -11.02 -6.84 -8.82
C LEU A 25 -10.42 -6.33 -10.14
N PRO A 26 -10.68 -7.03 -11.25
CA PRO A 26 -10.19 -6.57 -12.54
C PRO A 26 -11.03 -5.37 -13.05
N ARG A 27 -10.36 -4.45 -13.76
CA ARG A 27 -11.03 -3.37 -14.51
C ARG A 27 -11.96 -2.47 -13.68
N VAL A 28 -11.49 -1.99 -12.54
CA VAL A 28 -12.22 -1.03 -11.70
C VAL A 28 -12.08 0.40 -12.23
N ILE A 29 -10.91 0.72 -12.80
CA ILE A 29 -10.61 2.03 -13.39
C ILE A 29 -10.44 1.85 -14.91
N ASP A 30 -11.09 2.73 -15.67
CA ASP A 30 -11.04 2.67 -17.13
C ASP A 30 -9.63 2.94 -17.68
N MET A 31 -9.31 2.32 -18.81
CA MET A 31 -7.98 2.44 -19.41
C MET A 31 -7.65 3.88 -19.84
N ALA A 32 -8.64 4.71 -20.14
CA ALA A 32 -8.43 6.13 -20.43
C ALA A 32 -7.87 6.88 -19.20
N ASP A 33 -8.42 6.61 -18.02
CA ASP A 33 -7.95 7.18 -16.75
C ASP A 33 -6.60 6.60 -16.34
N VAL A 34 -6.39 5.29 -16.53
CA VAL A 34 -5.09 4.64 -16.32
C VAL A 34 -4.00 5.30 -17.19
N GLN A 35 -4.29 5.56 -18.46
CA GLN A 35 -3.36 6.27 -19.35
C GLN A 35 -3.09 7.71 -18.91
N ALA A 36 -4.12 8.41 -18.40
CA ALA A 36 -3.94 9.74 -17.84
C ALA A 36 -3.05 9.70 -16.59
N LEU A 37 -3.26 8.74 -15.68
CA LEU A 37 -2.41 8.51 -14.50
C LEU A 37 -0.96 8.17 -14.88
N ARG A 38 -0.75 7.38 -15.94
CA ARG A 38 0.60 7.10 -16.47
C ARG A 38 1.29 8.38 -16.92
N ARG A 39 0.61 9.25 -17.71
CA ARG A 39 1.18 10.55 -18.14
C ARG A 39 1.54 11.44 -16.97
N VAL A 40 0.70 11.50 -15.95
CA VAL A 40 1.01 12.24 -14.71
C VAL A 40 2.25 11.63 -14.03
N THR A 41 2.30 10.29 -13.92
CA THR A 41 3.47 9.60 -13.36
C THR A 41 4.76 9.92 -14.14
N ASP A 42 4.70 9.89 -15.46
CA ASP A 42 5.86 10.19 -16.33
C ASP A 42 6.32 11.65 -16.09
N ALA A 43 5.41 12.60 -15.94
CA ALA A 43 5.77 13.98 -15.59
C ALA A 43 6.46 14.10 -14.22
N PHE A 44 6.07 13.28 -13.22
CA PHE A 44 6.78 13.20 -11.94
C PHE A 44 8.18 12.61 -12.11
N VAL A 45 8.33 11.56 -12.92
CA VAL A 45 9.64 10.97 -13.24
C VAL A 45 10.54 12.01 -13.90
N GLU A 46 10.04 12.77 -14.87
CA GLU A 46 10.81 13.86 -15.50
C GLU A 46 11.24 14.95 -14.50
N ARG A 47 10.34 15.33 -13.58
CA ARG A 47 10.67 16.31 -12.52
C ARG A 47 11.78 15.81 -11.60
N SER A 48 11.90 14.50 -11.38
CA SER A 48 12.91 13.92 -10.50
C SER A 48 14.33 14.02 -11.07
N ARG A 49 14.53 14.23 -12.38
CA ARG A 49 15.85 14.32 -13.03
C ARG A 49 16.80 15.33 -12.38
N ARG A 50 16.24 16.38 -11.78
CA ARG A 50 17.01 17.43 -11.08
C ARG A 50 17.50 17.04 -9.68
N LEU A 51 17.10 15.86 -9.20
CA LEU A 51 17.42 15.40 -7.85
C LEU A 51 18.68 14.53 -7.87
N SER A 52 19.51 14.69 -6.87
CA SER A 52 20.64 13.79 -6.58
C SER A 52 20.35 12.83 -5.41
N ARG A 53 19.27 13.09 -4.68
CA ARG A 53 18.77 12.28 -3.56
C ARG A 53 17.26 12.46 -3.38
N GLY A 54 16.64 11.55 -2.65
CA GLY A 54 15.21 11.66 -2.31
C GLY A 54 14.90 12.93 -1.50
N ASP A 55 13.64 13.37 -1.60
CA ASP A 55 13.10 14.52 -0.89
C ASP A 55 11.74 14.20 -0.25
N GLY A 56 10.95 15.21 0.11
CA GLY A 56 9.60 15.05 0.66
C GLY A 56 8.59 14.38 -0.29
N VAL A 57 8.85 14.38 -1.60
CA VAL A 57 7.96 13.83 -2.64
C VAL A 57 8.51 12.55 -3.24
N PHE A 58 9.81 12.49 -3.45
CA PHE A 58 10.46 11.43 -4.22
C PHE A 58 11.36 10.55 -3.35
N ASP A 59 11.22 9.24 -3.48
CA ASP A 59 12.20 8.26 -3.05
C ASP A 59 12.93 7.76 -4.30
N VAL A 60 14.21 8.12 -4.42
CA VAL A 60 15.04 7.79 -5.57
C VAL A 60 15.87 6.53 -5.30
N ASP A 61 16.07 5.73 -6.34
CA ASP A 61 16.98 4.59 -6.27
C ASP A 61 18.45 5.08 -6.24
N PRO A 62 19.39 4.38 -5.60
CA PRO A 62 20.81 4.73 -5.65
C PRO A 62 21.43 4.86 -7.07
N ARG A 63 20.78 4.24 -8.06
CA ARG A 63 21.18 4.33 -9.48
C ARG A 63 20.57 5.52 -10.23
N HIS A 64 19.77 6.34 -9.55
CA HIS A 64 19.12 7.50 -10.14
C HIS A 64 20.14 8.52 -10.63
N THR A 65 19.98 8.99 -11.88
CA THR A 65 20.74 10.08 -12.46
C THR A 65 19.82 11.00 -13.26
N ALA A 66 20.31 12.20 -13.60
CA ALA A 66 19.57 13.13 -14.45
C ALA A 66 19.27 12.55 -15.84
N ASP A 67 20.18 11.75 -16.39
CA ASP A 67 20.02 11.13 -17.72
C ASP A 67 19.16 9.86 -17.66
N ALA A 68 19.23 9.12 -16.56
CA ALA A 68 18.48 7.88 -16.33
C ALA A 68 17.76 7.94 -14.97
N PRO A 69 16.59 8.60 -14.89
CA PRO A 69 15.87 8.72 -13.63
C PRO A 69 15.29 7.38 -13.19
N VAL A 70 15.55 6.99 -11.95
CA VAL A 70 15.02 5.78 -11.33
C VAL A 70 14.37 6.16 -9.99
N LEU A 71 13.05 6.12 -9.96
CA LEU A 71 12.25 6.31 -8.75
C LEU A 71 11.83 4.97 -8.18
N ARG A 72 11.90 4.82 -6.85
CA ARG A 72 11.27 3.72 -6.12
C ARG A 72 9.86 4.07 -5.68
N ARG A 73 9.63 5.36 -5.35
CA ARG A 73 8.33 5.81 -4.85
C ARG A 73 8.09 7.30 -5.10
N ILE A 74 6.84 7.64 -5.39
CA ILE A 74 6.29 8.99 -5.20
C ILE A 74 5.47 8.94 -3.90
N LYS A 75 5.84 9.79 -2.93
CA LYS A 75 5.20 9.89 -1.62
C LYS A 75 3.96 10.76 -1.74
N ASN A 76 2.86 10.35 -1.11
CA ASN A 76 1.59 11.07 -1.06
C ASN A 76 1.15 11.67 -2.42
N PRO A 77 1.10 10.90 -3.52
CA PRO A 77 0.75 11.45 -4.83
C PRO A 77 -0.62 12.18 -4.83
N ALA A 78 -1.56 11.78 -3.99
CA ALA A 78 -2.86 12.44 -3.84
C ALA A 78 -2.77 13.89 -3.34
N ASP A 79 -1.67 14.28 -2.68
CA ASP A 79 -1.42 15.65 -2.25
C ASP A 79 -0.94 16.54 -3.41
N HIS A 80 -0.38 15.93 -4.45
CA HIS A 80 0.43 16.61 -5.46
C HIS A 80 -0.22 16.72 -6.82
N ASP A 81 -1.25 15.90 -7.09
CA ASP A 81 -1.96 15.92 -8.38
C ASP A 81 -3.45 15.58 -8.21
N PRO A 82 -4.35 16.36 -8.84
CA PRO A 82 -5.80 16.16 -8.72
C PRO A 82 -6.28 14.80 -9.25
N LEU A 83 -5.59 14.18 -10.20
CA LEU A 83 -6.01 12.88 -10.73
C LEU A 83 -5.73 11.74 -9.74
N TYR A 84 -4.59 11.77 -9.02
CA TYR A 84 -4.35 10.84 -7.92
C TYR A 84 -5.32 11.06 -6.77
N ARG A 85 -5.66 12.34 -6.49
CA ARG A 85 -6.66 12.67 -5.47
C ARG A 85 -8.05 12.17 -5.85
N TRP A 86 -8.43 12.31 -7.12
CA TRP A 86 -9.68 11.73 -7.64
C TRP A 86 -9.73 10.21 -7.42
N VAL A 87 -8.65 9.48 -7.69
CA VAL A 87 -8.59 8.02 -7.41
C VAL A 87 -8.88 7.73 -5.94
N ALA A 88 -8.31 8.52 -5.03
CA ALA A 88 -8.42 8.28 -3.59
C ALA A 88 -9.79 8.67 -3.00
N PHE A 89 -10.50 9.66 -3.57
CA PHE A 89 -11.68 10.25 -2.94
C PHE A 89 -12.97 10.12 -3.75
N GLU A 90 -12.89 10.05 -5.07
CA GLU A 90 -14.05 10.24 -5.95
C GLU A 90 -14.29 9.06 -6.91
N SER A 91 -13.29 8.23 -7.17
CA SER A 91 -13.41 7.04 -8.01
C SER A 91 -14.33 5.99 -7.38
N PRO A 92 -14.64 4.87 -8.05
CA PRO A 92 -15.38 3.75 -7.46
C PRO A 92 -14.69 3.10 -6.25
N ILE A 93 -13.38 3.29 -6.07
CA ILE A 93 -12.58 2.63 -5.02
C ILE A 93 -13.11 2.90 -3.61
N PRO A 94 -13.37 4.16 -3.18
CA PRO A 94 -13.94 4.41 -1.85
C PRO A 94 -15.26 3.69 -1.58
N ASP A 95 -16.12 3.58 -2.58
CA ASP A 95 -17.41 2.89 -2.41
C ASP A 95 -17.22 1.39 -2.21
N ILE A 96 -16.29 0.77 -2.93
CA ILE A 96 -15.87 -0.63 -2.74
C ILE A 96 -15.31 -0.82 -1.31
N VAL A 97 -14.47 0.11 -0.83
CA VAL A 97 -13.90 0.06 0.52
C VAL A 97 -14.98 0.11 1.59
N THR A 98 -16.05 0.91 1.41
CA THR A 98 -17.16 0.96 2.38
C THR A 98 -17.90 -0.38 2.53
N GLU A 99 -17.92 -1.20 1.50
CA GLU A 99 -18.55 -2.53 1.56
C GLU A 99 -17.73 -3.55 2.37
N LEU A 100 -16.43 -3.27 2.61
CA LEU A 100 -15.52 -4.15 3.34
C LEU A 100 -15.32 -3.74 4.81
N ILE A 101 -15.15 -2.43 5.08
CA ILE A 101 -14.80 -1.94 6.43
C ILE A 101 -15.80 -0.96 7.02
N GLY A 102 -16.98 -0.85 6.41
CA GLY A 102 -18.10 -0.08 6.95
C GLY A 102 -18.37 1.23 6.22
N PRO A 103 -19.55 1.83 6.46
CA PRO A 103 -20.10 2.90 5.63
C PRO A 103 -19.39 4.25 5.80
N ALA A 104 -18.60 4.42 6.85
CA ALA A 104 -17.82 5.63 7.10
C ALA A 104 -16.34 5.29 7.11
N ILE A 105 -15.60 5.90 6.19
CA ILE A 105 -14.17 5.63 6.01
C ILE A 105 -13.37 6.93 5.95
N LYS A 106 -12.11 6.85 6.39
CA LYS A 106 -11.11 7.90 6.33
C LYS A 106 -9.97 7.49 5.40
N PHE A 107 -9.37 8.49 4.76
CA PHE A 107 -8.12 8.35 4.04
C PHE A 107 -6.93 8.42 5.01
N ASN A 108 -5.98 7.50 4.87
CA ASN A 108 -4.76 7.54 5.68
C ASN A 108 -3.59 8.15 4.89
N HIS A 109 -3.16 7.51 3.81
CA HIS A 109 -2.07 8.00 2.98
C HIS A 109 -2.13 7.39 1.58
N SER A 110 -1.34 7.96 0.67
CA SER A 110 -1.10 7.36 -0.64
C SER A 110 0.39 7.20 -0.92
N LYS A 111 0.72 6.22 -1.76
CA LYS A 111 2.07 5.97 -2.26
C LYS A 111 1.98 5.40 -3.67
N LEU A 112 2.82 5.87 -4.58
CA LEU A 112 2.99 5.26 -5.88
C LEU A 112 4.35 4.56 -5.92
N ASN A 113 4.32 3.23 -5.88
CA ASN A 113 5.53 2.41 -5.97
C ASN A 113 5.86 2.10 -7.42
N LEU A 114 7.11 2.39 -7.81
CA LEU A 114 7.62 2.15 -9.13
C LEU A 114 8.68 1.05 -9.08
N LYS A 115 8.48 0.00 -9.85
CA LYS A 115 9.50 -1.01 -10.10
C LYS A 115 9.99 -0.85 -11.53
N SER A 116 11.10 -0.14 -11.70
CA SER A 116 11.70 0.07 -13.01
C SER A 116 12.15 -1.26 -13.62
N SER A 117 12.11 -1.32 -14.96
CA SER A 117 12.52 -2.49 -15.74
C SER A 117 13.90 -2.99 -15.32
N ARG A 118 14.02 -4.30 -15.02
CA ARG A 118 15.27 -5.03 -14.70
C ARG A 118 15.98 -4.60 -13.40
N ILE A 119 15.53 -3.56 -12.73
CA ILE A 119 16.22 -2.98 -11.58
C ILE A 119 15.30 -2.65 -10.39
N GLY A 120 14.00 -2.90 -10.52
CA GLY A 120 13.04 -2.63 -9.44
C GLY A 120 13.33 -3.47 -8.20
N ALA A 121 13.53 -2.82 -7.05
CA ALA A 121 13.85 -3.47 -5.78
C ALA A 121 12.69 -4.36 -5.27
N PRO A 122 12.97 -5.43 -4.53
CA PRO A 122 11.97 -6.18 -3.82
C PRO A 122 11.34 -5.32 -2.70
N VAL A 123 10.23 -5.77 -2.19
CA VAL A 123 9.70 -5.36 -0.88
C VAL A 123 9.57 -6.63 -0.07
N GLU A 124 10.25 -6.67 1.05
CA GLU A 124 10.36 -7.86 1.90
C GLU A 124 9.04 -8.16 2.63
N PHE A 125 8.94 -9.35 3.21
CA PHE A 125 7.79 -9.79 4.00
C PHE A 125 7.49 -8.79 5.12
N HIS A 126 6.28 -8.27 5.13
CA HIS A 126 5.84 -7.31 6.15
C HIS A 126 4.33 -7.32 6.35
N GLN A 127 3.90 -6.64 7.38
CA GLN A 127 2.52 -6.30 7.68
C GLN A 127 2.43 -4.78 7.85
N ASP A 128 1.53 -4.14 7.15
CA ASP A 128 1.31 -2.68 7.24
C ASP A 128 0.99 -2.23 8.67
N ALA A 129 0.34 -3.08 9.47
CA ALA A 129 0.01 -2.82 10.87
C ALA A 129 1.22 -2.49 11.76
N ALA A 130 2.41 -2.99 11.39
CA ALA A 130 3.63 -2.68 12.12
C ALA A 130 4.12 -1.24 11.92
N PHE A 131 3.62 -0.52 10.90
CA PHE A 131 4.02 0.85 10.59
C PHE A 131 3.01 1.88 11.11
N TYR A 132 1.71 1.57 11.03
CA TYR A 132 0.63 2.48 11.41
C TYR A 132 -0.49 1.75 12.16
N PRO A 133 -0.19 1.27 13.40
CA PRO A 133 -1.17 0.55 14.21
C PRO A 133 -2.38 1.42 14.50
N HIS A 134 -3.56 0.81 14.51
CA HIS A 134 -4.84 1.45 14.75
C HIS A 134 -5.58 0.85 15.94
N SER A 135 -6.57 1.56 16.45
CA SER A 135 -7.41 1.14 17.58
C SER A 135 -8.28 -0.09 17.29
N ASN A 136 -8.54 -0.38 16.02
CA ASN A 136 -9.18 -1.60 15.52
C ASN A 136 -8.64 -2.00 14.15
N ASP A 137 -9.02 -3.18 13.68
CA ASP A 137 -8.42 -3.82 12.52
C ASP A 137 -9.12 -3.50 11.19
N ASP A 138 -10.15 -2.64 11.16
CA ASP A 138 -10.80 -2.22 9.92
C ASP A 138 -9.96 -1.17 9.19
N VAL A 139 -8.80 -1.61 8.74
CA VAL A 139 -7.81 -0.87 7.98
C VAL A 139 -7.33 -1.71 6.81
N LEU A 140 -7.26 -1.11 5.64
CA LEU A 140 -6.84 -1.80 4.41
C LEU A 140 -6.07 -0.87 3.47
N ALA A 141 -5.33 -1.48 2.55
CA ALA A 141 -4.70 -0.79 1.44
C ALA A 141 -5.29 -1.28 0.11
N VAL A 142 -5.51 -0.34 -0.81
CA VAL A 142 -5.96 -0.60 -2.18
C VAL A 142 -4.85 -0.22 -3.13
N GLY A 143 -4.37 -1.20 -3.89
CA GLY A 143 -3.37 -1.00 -4.95
C GLY A 143 -4.03 -0.96 -6.33
N LEU A 144 -4.05 0.20 -6.99
CA LEU A 144 -4.45 0.34 -8.39
C LEU A 144 -3.25 0.07 -9.30
N LEU A 145 -3.41 -0.89 -10.18
CA LEU A 145 -2.39 -1.25 -11.17
C LEU A 145 -2.43 -0.27 -12.35
N LEU A 146 -1.36 0.51 -12.52
CA LEU A 146 -1.20 1.35 -13.70
C LEU A 146 -0.58 0.58 -14.86
N ASP A 147 0.11 -0.51 -14.59
CA ASP A 147 0.67 -1.45 -15.58
C ASP A 147 0.21 -2.87 -15.24
N ASP A 148 0.27 -3.76 -16.20
CA ASP A 148 0.02 -5.17 -15.95
C ASP A 148 1.01 -5.70 -14.90
N ALA A 149 0.50 -6.36 -13.87
CA ALA A 149 1.33 -6.99 -12.85
C ALA A 149 1.49 -8.48 -13.14
N THR A 150 2.74 -8.93 -13.18
CA THR A 150 3.13 -10.31 -13.46
C THR A 150 4.13 -10.82 -12.43
N ALA A 151 4.41 -12.12 -12.44
CA ALA A 151 5.44 -12.69 -11.58
C ALA A 151 6.82 -12.04 -11.84
N GLU A 152 7.14 -11.77 -13.10
CA GLU A 152 8.45 -11.27 -13.53
C GLU A 152 8.67 -9.80 -13.18
N ASN A 153 7.60 -8.98 -13.12
CA ASN A 153 7.72 -7.56 -12.79
C ASN A 153 7.39 -7.24 -11.32
N GLY A 154 7.28 -8.28 -10.49
CA GLY A 154 7.12 -8.16 -9.06
C GLY A 154 5.70 -7.78 -8.63
N ALA A 155 4.68 -8.49 -9.15
CA ALA A 155 3.33 -8.42 -8.64
C ALA A 155 3.28 -8.66 -7.13
N LEU A 156 2.27 -8.10 -6.46
CA LEU A 156 2.06 -8.29 -5.03
C LEU A 156 1.82 -9.78 -4.73
N THR A 157 2.49 -10.29 -3.72
CA THR A 157 2.27 -11.63 -3.18
C THR A 157 1.73 -11.50 -1.75
N VAL A 158 0.72 -12.29 -1.42
CA VAL A 158 0.07 -12.28 -0.11
C VAL A 158 0.00 -13.68 0.48
N LEU A 159 -0.06 -13.78 1.81
CA LEU A 159 -0.32 -15.03 2.51
C LEU A 159 -1.76 -15.04 3.03
N PRO A 160 -2.71 -15.74 2.35
CA PRO A 160 -4.12 -15.75 2.73
C PRO A 160 -4.33 -16.17 4.18
N GLY A 161 -5.25 -15.49 4.88
CA GLY A 161 -5.62 -15.79 6.26
C GLY A 161 -4.63 -15.31 7.33
N SER A 162 -3.42 -14.85 6.95
CA SER A 162 -2.38 -14.42 7.90
C SER A 162 -2.77 -13.17 8.71
N HIS A 163 -3.72 -12.37 8.23
CA HIS A 163 -4.24 -11.20 8.96
C HIS A 163 -4.95 -11.55 10.28
N ARG A 164 -5.39 -12.79 10.45
CA ARG A 164 -5.98 -13.30 11.70
C ARG A 164 -4.94 -13.81 12.69
N GLY A 165 -3.70 -13.95 12.25
CA GLY A 165 -2.56 -14.33 13.08
C GLY A 165 -1.99 -13.14 13.86
N PRO A 166 -0.82 -13.32 14.49
CA PRO A 166 -0.13 -12.26 15.20
C PRO A 166 0.37 -11.17 14.24
N ILE A 167 0.62 -9.98 14.78
CA ILE A 167 1.51 -9.01 14.13
C ILE A 167 2.92 -9.41 14.53
N HIS A 168 3.70 -9.85 13.54
CA HIS A 168 5.09 -10.25 13.75
C HIS A 168 5.97 -9.03 14.03
N THR A 169 7.09 -9.25 14.70
CA THR A 169 8.05 -8.17 14.93
C THR A 169 8.71 -7.73 13.62
N HIS A 170 8.88 -6.41 13.48
CA HIS A 170 9.60 -5.78 12.38
C HIS A 170 10.89 -5.12 12.87
N PHE A 171 11.36 -5.56 14.02
CA PHE A 171 12.65 -5.18 14.60
C PHE A 171 13.66 -6.31 14.41
N ASP A 172 14.91 -5.98 14.13
CA ASP A 172 16.01 -6.93 14.04
C ASP A 172 16.48 -7.46 15.41
N GLY A 173 17.56 -8.22 15.42
CA GLY A 173 18.14 -8.78 16.65
C GLY A 173 18.76 -7.73 17.58
N GLU A 174 18.99 -6.51 17.10
CA GLU A 174 19.55 -5.37 17.85
C GLU A 174 18.47 -4.34 18.24
N ASP A 175 17.19 -4.73 18.15
CA ASP A 175 16.03 -3.88 18.45
C ASP A 175 15.92 -2.63 17.54
N ARG A 176 16.44 -2.70 16.31
CA ARG A 176 16.24 -1.66 15.28
C ARG A 176 15.04 -2.00 14.43
N PHE A 177 14.16 -1.04 14.20
CA PHE A 177 13.03 -1.21 13.29
C PHE A 177 13.53 -1.25 11.84
N VAL A 178 13.43 -2.41 11.21
CA VAL A 178 13.91 -2.65 9.84
C VAL A 178 12.76 -2.77 8.82
N GLY A 179 11.52 -2.69 9.28
CA GLY A 179 10.33 -2.67 8.41
C GLY A 179 10.08 -3.96 7.63
N CYS A 180 10.64 -5.07 8.07
CA CYS A 180 10.34 -6.41 7.56
C CYS A 180 10.33 -7.42 8.70
N MET A 181 9.67 -8.56 8.45
CA MET A 181 9.58 -9.65 9.40
C MET A 181 10.94 -10.34 9.57
N ARG A 182 11.20 -10.88 10.75
CA ARG A 182 12.37 -11.70 11.01
C ARG A 182 12.31 -13.01 10.22
N ARG A 183 13.47 -13.51 9.87
CA ARG A 183 13.61 -14.79 9.16
C ARG A 183 12.94 -15.96 9.92
N GLU A 184 13.12 -16.02 11.24
CA GLU A 184 12.55 -17.08 12.07
C GLU A 184 11.02 -17.06 12.06
N ASP A 185 10.39 -15.89 11.92
CA ASP A 185 8.94 -15.79 11.79
C ASP A 185 8.48 -16.23 10.40
N ILE A 186 9.21 -15.87 9.35
CA ILE A 186 8.91 -16.28 7.96
C ILE A 186 9.03 -17.80 7.82
N GLU A 187 10.04 -18.43 8.40
CA GLU A 187 10.26 -19.89 8.35
C GLU A 187 9.12 -20.71 9.01
N ARG A 188 8.36 -20.08 9.91
CA ARG A 188 7.18 -20.71 10.54
C ARG A 188 5.90 -20.59 9.71
N LEU A 189 5.91 -19.78 8.64
CA LEU A 189 4.76 -19.60 7.76
C LEU A 189 4.73 -20.67 6.66
N ASP A 190 3.53 -21.13 6.30
CA ASP A 190 3.38 -21.93 5.09
C ASP A 190 3.36 -21.05 3.84
N VAL A 191 4.53 -20.57 3.43
CA VAL A 191 4.67 -19.69 2.25
C VAL A 191 4.25 -20.36 0.94
N ARG A 192 4.06 -21.70 0.91
CA ARG A 192 3.52 -22.41 -0.26
C ARG A 192 2.04 -22.11 -0.48
N ALA A 193 1.33 -21.67 0.55
CA ALA A 193 -0.05 -21.22 0.45
C ALA A 193 -0.18 -19.81 -0.13
N ALA A 194 0.92 -19.09 -0.37
CA ALA A 194 0.92 -17.73 -0.88
C ALA A 194 0.21 -17.61 -2.24
N ARG A 195 -0.32 -16.42 -2.50
CA ARG A 195 -0.99 -16.09 -3.75
C ARG A 195 -0.34 -14.87 -4.38
N LEU A 196 0.08 -15.05 -5.62
CA LEU A 196 0.55 -13.95 -6.47
C LEU A 196 -0.65 -13.24 -7.08
N LEU A 197 -0.76 -11.93 -6.90
CA LEU A 197 -1.88 -11.13 -7.39
C LEU A 197 -1.55 -10.51 -8.74
N ALA A 198 -1.35 -11.37 -9.75
CA ALA A 198 -1.11 -10.95 -11.12
C ALA A 198 -2.44 -10.57 -11.79
N MET A 199 -2.48 -9.40 -12.44
CA MET A 199 -3.65 -8.94 -13.19
C MET A 199 -3.32 -7.78 -14.14
N PRO A 200 -4.20 -7.50 -15.13
CA PRO A 200 -4.04 -6.36 -16.04
C PRO A 200 -4.17 -5.00 -15.34
N ALA A 201 -3.62 -3.97 -15.96
CA ALA A 201 -3.80 -2.56 -15.60
C ALA A 201 -5.30 -2.18 -15.51
N GLY A 202 -5.62 -1.22 -14.64
CA GLY A 202 -6.99 -0.82 -14.32
C GLY A 202 -7.67 -1.70 -13.27
N GLY A 203 -7.08 -2.86 -12.95
CA GLY A 203 -7.49 -3.69 -11.83
C GLY A 203 -6.96 -3.17 -10.48
N ILE A 204 -7.59 -3.60 -9.41
CA ILE A 204 -7.17 -3.28 -8.04
C ILE A 204 -6.92 -4.53 -7.22
N THR A 205 -5.93 -4.45 -6.34
CA THR A 205 -5.73 -5.37 -5.22
C THR A 205 -6.16 -4.68 -3.93
N ILE A 206 -6.83 -5.40 -3.05
CA ILE A 206 -7.18 -4.92 -1.71
C ILE A 206 -6.56 -5.88 -0.72
N HIS A 207 -5.87 -5.38 0.29
CA HIS A 207 -5.36 -6.22 1.36
C HIS A 207 -5.55 -5.57 2.73
N HIS A 208 -5.92 -6.41 3.67
CA HIS A 208 -6.03 -6.05 5.08
C HIS A 208 -4.65 -5.65 5.63
N TYR A 209 -4.56 -4.60 6.45
CA TYR A 209 -3.27 -4.05 6.88
C TYR A 209 -2.43 -5.00 7.75
N ARG A 210 -3.04 -6.06 8.33
CA ARG A 210 -2.35 -7.13 9.06
C ARG A 210 -1.93 -8.32 8.17
N LEU A 211 -2.30 -8.31 6.88
CA LEU A 211 -1.96 -9.40 5.98
C LEU A 211 -0.45 -9.41 5.70
N VAL A 212 0.18 -10.57 5.88
CA VAL A 212 1.58 -10.76 5.48
C VAL A 212 1.67 -10.69 3.95
N HIS A 213 2.50 -9.78 3.46
CA HIS A 213 2.66 -9.58 2.02
C HIS A 213 4.07 -9.11 1.66
N TRP A 214 4.43 -9.30 0.39
CA TRP A 214 5.74 -8.94 -0.16
C TRP A 214 5.67 -8.80 -1.68
N SER A 215 6.77 -8.42 -2.31
CA SER A 215 6.87 -8.44 -3.77
C SER A 215 8.29 -8.67 -4.25
N ALA A 216 8.47 -9.59 -5.18
CA ALA A 216 9.75 -9.89 -5.82
C ALA A 216 10.34 -8.66 -6.55
N PRO A 217 11.65 -8.64 -6.85
CA PRO A 217 12.20 -7.61 -7.72
C PRO A 217 11.59 -7.67 -9.12
N ASN A 218 11.69 -6.57 -9.86
CA ASN A 218 11.32 -6.56 -11.27
C ASN A 218 12.50 -6.99 -12.13
N VAL A 219 12.44 -8.19 -12.69
CA VAL A 219 13.44 -8.74 -13.63
C VAL A 219 13.00 -8.64 -15.10
N SER A 220 11.78 -8.15 -15.32
CA SER A 220 11.18 -8.01 -16.66
C SER A 220 11.72 -6.79 -17.43
N ALA A 221 11.39 -6.72 -18.71
CA ALA A 221 11.69 -5.56 -19.56
C ALA A 221 10.66 -4.42 -19.44
N THR A 222 9.62 -4.58 -18.62
CA THR A 222 8.54 -3.58 -18.46
C THR A 222 8.57 -2.97 -17.06
N GLU A 223 8.09 -1.76 -16.93
CA GLU A 223 7.88 -1.11 -15.64
C GLU A 223 6.62 -1.67 -14.94
N ARG A 224 6.57 -1.50 -13.63
CA ARG A 224 5.36 -1.78 -12.84
C ARG A 224 5.09 -0.65 -11.86
N ARG A 225 4.07 0.15 -12.16
CA ARG A 225 3.58 1.27 -11.36
C ARG A 225 2.34 0.83 -10.60
N LEU A 226 2.38 0.94 -9.27
CA LEU A 226 1.29 0.56 -8.36
C LEU A 226 0.94 1.74 -7.46
N LEU A 227 -0.24 2.35 -7.70
CA LEU A 227 -0.77 3.41 -6.84
C LEU A 227 -1.51 2.76 -5.66
N ILE A 228 -1.05 3.01 -4.45
CA ILE A 228 -1.60 2.45 -3.23
C ILE A 228 -2.24 3.57 -2.42
N ASN A 229 -3.52 3.41 -2.07
CA ASN A 229 -4.25 4.26 -1.14
C ASN A 229 -4.65 3.44 0.08
N ALA A 230 -4.32 3.92 1.28
CA ALA A 230 -4.71 3.29 2.53
C ALA A 230 -5.93 3.98 3.14
N TYR A 231 -6.85 3.16 3.64
CA TYR A 231 -8.10 3.61 4.27
C TYR A 231 -8.30 2.91 5.61
N SER A 232 -9.02 3.58 6.49
CA SER A 232 -9.51 3.00 7.74
C SER A 232 -11.00 3.28 7.92
N ALA A 233 -11.69 2.41 8.66
CA ALA A 233 -13.00 2.77 9.19
C ALA A 233 -12.90 4.10 9.96
N ALA A 234 -13.94 4.93 9.87
CA ALA A 234 -13.88 6.26 10.48
C ALA A 234 -13.69 6.21 12.02
N ASP A 235 -14.11 5.11 12.65
CA ASP A 235 -13.96 4.85 14.08
C ASP A 235 -12.65 4.12 14.45
N ALA A 236 -11.78 3.83 13.48
CA ALA A 236 -10.41 3.39 13.71
C ALA A 236 -9.50 4.62 13.82
N VAL A 237 -8.73 4.70 14.90
CA VAL A 237 -7.81 5.80 15.17
C VAL A 237 -6.39 5.26 15.16
N GLN A 238 -5.52 5.91 14.41
CA GLN A 238 -4.08 5.59 14.40
C GLN A 238 -3.48 5.86 15.78
N LEU A 239 -2.71 4.91 16.31
CA LEU A 239 -2.18 4.96 17.68
C LEU A 239 -0.81 5.67 17.77
N VAL A 240 -0.22 6.00 16.64
CA VAL A 240 1.05 6.72 16.53
C VAL A 240 0.86 7.96 15.67
N PRO A 241 1.72 8.98 15.78
CA PRO A 241 1.66 10.14 14.92
C PRO A 241 1.73 9.76 13.43
N ASP A 242 1.06 10.55 12.58
CA ASP A 242 1.22 10.38 11.14
C ASP A 242 2.65 10.72 10.71
N ALA A 243 3.32 9.73 10.13
CA ALA A 243 4.68 9.89 9.61
C ALA A 243 4.72 10.43 8.16
N THR A 244 3.57 10.51 7.50
CA THR A 244 3.51 10.87 6.08
C THR A 244 3.47 12.38 5.85
N GLY A 245 2.98 13.15 6.83
CA GLY A 245 2.81 14.59 6.74
C GLY A 245 1.77 15.03 5.70
N SER A 246 0.89 14.12 5.26
CA SER A 246 -0.15 14.44 4.28
C SER A 246 -1.23 15.33 4.90
N PRO A 247 -1.58 16.46 4.30
CA PRO A 247 -2.72 17.29 4.74
C PRO A 247 -4.06 16.59 4.54
N LEU A 248 -4.10 15.49 3.79
CA LEU A 248 -5.30 14.68 3.56
C LEU A 248 -5.47 13.57 4.60
N PHE A 249 -4.46 13.32 5.45
CA PHE A 249 -4.52 12.29 6.50
C PHE A 249 -5.72 12.49 7.43
N GLY A 250 -6.44 11.40 7.70
CA GLY A 250 -7.62 11.41 8.56
C GLY A 250 -8.86 12.07 7.95
N GLY A 251 -8.77 12.56 6.70
CA GLY A 251 -9.89 13.14 5.98
C GLY A 251 -11.01 12.12 5.74
N LEU A 252 -12.25 12.51 6.06
CA LEU A 252 -13.43 11.67 5.82
C LEU A 252 -13.69 11.56 4.32
N VAL A 253 -13.74 10.33 3.80
CA VAL A 253 -13.96 10.03 2.38
C VAL A 253 -15.42 9.67 2.11
N ARG A 254 -16.01 8.86 2.98
CA ARG A 254 -17.43 8.47 2.93
C ARG A 254 -18.03 8.48 4.32
N GLY A 255 -19.36 8.59 4.39
CA GLY A 255 -20.12 8.48 5.63
C GLY A 255 -20.07 9.73 6.49
N LYS A 256 -20.14 9.55 7.80
CA LYS A 256 -20.15 10.61 8.82
C LYS A 256 -19.09 10.35 9.87
N ALA A 257 -18.53 11.44 10.43
CA ALA A 257 -17.60 11.33 11.54
C ALA A 257 -18.25 10.58 12.74
N PRO A 258 -17.57 9.57 13.30
CA PRO A 258 -18.09 8.81 14.44
C PRO A 258 -18.06 9.65 15.72
N ARG A 259 -18.90 9.28 16.68
CA ARG A 259 -18.90 9.89 18.03
C ARG A 259 -18.11 9.06 19.05
N ALA A 260 -17.64 7.89 18.65
CA ALA A 260 -16.87 6.97 19.49
C ALA A 260 -15.80 6.27 18.65
N VAL A 261 -14.74 5.85 19.31
CA VAL A 261 -13.68 5.03 18.75
C VAL A 261 -13.95 3.57 19.11
N ARG A 262 -13.91 2.68 18.13
CA ARG A 262 -13.98 1.24 18.38
C ARG A 262 -12.57 0.73 18.66
N ARG A 263 -12.44 -0.19 19.60
CA ARG A 263 -11.17 -0.79 19.99
C ARG A 263 -11.23 -2.31 19.88
N THR A 264 -10.21 -2.89 19.23
CA THR A 264 -9.93 -4.32 19.35
C THR A 264 -9.25 -4.57 20.70
N ALA A 265 -9.62 -5.68 21.38
CA ALA A 265 -8.99 -6.06 22.62
C ALA A 265 -7.59 -6.63 22.36
N GLY A 266 -6.67 -6.46 23.33
CA GLY A 266 -5.33 -7.01 23.29
C GLY A 266 -4.23 -5.94 23.17
N GLU A 267 -2.99 -6.41 22.99
CA GLU A 267 -1.81 -5.58 22.80
C GLU A 267 -1.58 -5.31 21.31
N MET A 268 -1.12 -4.09 21.02
CA MET A 268 -0.73 -3.67 19.69
C MET A 268 0.73 -3.25 19.72
N PRO A 269 1.64 -3.93 18.99
CA PRO A 269 3.03 -3.51 18.86
C PRO A 269 3.13 -2.09 18.30
N LEU A 270 4.00 -1.28 18.84
CA LEU A 270 4.23 0.08 18.37
C LEU A 270 5.54 0.14 17.56
N PRO A 271 5.54 0.81 16.40
CA PRO A 271 6.77 1.16 15.70
C PRO A 271 7.54 2.24 16.50
N PRO A 272 8.80 2.54 16.11
CA PRO A 272 9.48 3.71 16.63
C PRO A 272 8.76 5.01 16.24
N ASP A 273 9.08 6.09 16.95
CA ASP A 273 8.63 7.43 16.56
C ASP A 273 9.26 7.85 15.22
N PHE A 274 8.46 7.83 14.17
CA PHE A 274 8.88 8.26 12.83
C PHE A 274 8.91 9.79 12.65
N GLY A 275 8.48 10.58 13.61
CA GLY A 275 8.48 12.05 13.54
C GLY A 275 9.87 12.66 13.32
N ARG A 276 10.92 11.85 13.40
CA ARG A 276 12.34 12.25 13.21
C ARG A 276 12.95 11.79 11.89
N GLY A 277 12.19 11.20 10.96
CA GLY A 277 12.72 10.90 9.65
C GLY A 277 12.41 9.52 9.07
N TYR A 278 11.14 9.13 8.98
CA TYR A 278 10.76 8.03 8.09
C TYR A 278 10.89 8.48 6.64
N THR A 279 11.75 7.82 5.89
CA THR A 279 11.95 8.12 4.46
C THR A 279 11.19 7.15 3.57
N SER A 280 11.42 5.84 3.71
CA SER A 280 10.67 4.81 3.00
C SER A 280 10.95 3.41 3.54
N ILE A 281 10.07 2.46 3.22
CA ILE A 281 10.28 1.03 3.52
C ILE A 281 11.53 0.49 2.84
N TYR A 282 11.89 1.00 1.67
CA TYR A 282 13.09 0.57 0.94
C TYR A 282 14.37 0.95 1.68
N GLU A 283 14.39 2.11 2.35
CA GLU A 283 15.53 2.52 3.16
C GLU A 283 15.62 1.67 4.45
N LEU A 284 14.51 1.47 5.13
CA LEU A 284 14.47 0.60 6.30
C LEU A 284 14.97 -0.82 5.97
N GLN A 285 14.43 -1.42 4.91
CA GLN A 285 14.77 -2.78 4.52
C GLN A 285 16.18 -2.92 3.93
N SER A 286 16.80 -1.82 3.49
CA SER A 286 18.20 -1.87 3.05
C SER A 286 19.19 -2.15 4.19
N HIS A 287 18.76 -1.98 5.43
CA HIS A 287 19.53 -2.30 6.64
C HIS A 287 19.15 -3.66 7.25
N ALA A 288 18.15 -4.33 6.71
CA ALA A 288 17.77 -5.65 7.16
C ALA A 288 18.77 -6.69 6.65
N GLU A 289 19.30 -7.52 7.55
CA GLU A 289 20.04 -8.73 7.17
C GLU A 289 19.06 -9.80 6.66
N VAL A 290 18.39 -9.51 5.54
CA VAL A 290 17.62 -10.50 4.81
C VAL A 290 18.57 -11.17 3.85
N ASN A 291 19.32 -12.13 4.36
CA ASN A 291 20.08 -13.04 3.50
C ASN A 291 19.12 -14.05 2.85
N PRO A 292 19.26 -14.27 1.53
CA PRO A 292 18.44 -15.18 0.75
C PRO A 292 18.48 -16.62 1.22
#